data_9d701062c285527901b150828892881d
#
_entry.id   9d701062c285527901b150828892881d
#
_cell.length_a   1.000
_cell.length_b   1.000
_cell.length_c   1.000
_cell.angle_alpha   90.00
_cell.angle_beta   90.00
_cell.angle_gamma   90.00
#
_symmetry.space_group_name_H-M   'P 1'
#
loop_
_entity.id
_entity.type
_entity.pdbx_description
1 polymer ?
#
loop_
_entity_poly.entity_id
_entity_poly.type
_entity_poly.pdbx_seq_one_letter_code
_entity_poly.pdbx_strand_id
1 'polypeptide(L)'
;NMVYGAGGAGVRAMTSSSSPGISLKQEGISYIACARIPCVIVNIMRAGPGLGGILPAQGDYFQATKGGGHGDYHLIVLAPSSVQEACDFTYRAFDLADKYRVPVMILADGMIGQLMEPVELPAMRPLSDIPKKDWATDGGYGEDRRVLNSLIIKPEELEPHVNEMQKTYNEIAANEKQCEKFMTDDAEIVITAYGTVARICKSAAKALRKQGIRAGVIRPVTLYPFPSEVYEDAAKSAEAFLTVELSLGQMVEDVRLAVNGKKPVYFYGRTGGNVMDETEVVQAAKDALAKARLAREV
;
A
#
# COMPACT_ATOMS: atom_id res chain seq x y z
N ASN A 1 21.50 1.21 -1.70
CA ASN A 1 22.74 0.95 -0.90
C ASN A 1 23.06 2.11 0.05
N MET A 2 22.99 3.39 -0.39
CA MET A 2 23.20 4.53 0.53
C MET A 2 22.21 4.55 1.67
N VAL A 3 20.92 4.29 1.41
CA VAL A 3 19.88 4.19 2.46
C VAL A 3 20.13 3.01 3.40
N TYR A 4 20.62 1.87 2.88
CA TYR A 4 21.06 0.75 3.70
C TYR A 4 22.14 1.16 4.70
N GLY A 5 23.20 1.84 4.22
CA GLY A 5 24.27 2.31 5.08
C GLY A 5 23.83 3.36 6.09
N ALA A 6 23.07 4.38 5.65
CA ALA A 6 22.57 5.44 6.53
C ALA A 6 21.61 4.86 7.60
N GLY A 7 20.66 4.02 7.21
CA GLY A 7 19.76 3.34 8.15
C GLY A 7 20.51 2.44 9.14
N GLY A 8 21.52 1.70 8.64
CA GLY A 8 22.40 0.88 9.46
C GLY A 8 23.18 1.66 10.51
N ALA A 9 23.60 2.89 10.17
CA ALA A 9 24.22 3.82 11.13
C ALA A 9 23.22 4.49 12.10
N GLY A 10 21.95 4.10 12.05
CA GLY A 10 20.92 4.60 12.96
C GLY A 10 20.18 5.85 12.49
N VAL A 11 20.50 6.41 11.32
CA VAL A 11 19.87 7.62 10.79
C VAL A 11 18.53 7.27 10.15
N ARG A 12 17.52 8.14 10.32
CA ARG A 12 16.29 8.08 9.52
C ARG A 12 16.60 8.43 8.07
N ALA A 13 16.48 7.48 7.18
CA ALA A 13 16.82 7.63 5.78
C ALA A 13 15.65 7.27 4.87
N MET A 14 15.53 7.97 3.74
CA MET A 14 14.54 7.67 2.72
C MET A 14 15.12 7.71 1.31
N THR A 15 14.43 7.05 0.40
CA THR A 15 14.67 7.14 -1.03
C THR A 15 13.35 7.23 -1.77
N SER A 16 13.33 7.97 -2.87
CA SER A 16 12.18 8.06 -3.76
C SER A 16 12.55 7.61 -5.17
N SER A 17 11.59 7.08 -5.88
CA SER A 17 11.71 6.74 -7.30
C SER A 17 10.34 6.52 -7.91
N SER A 18 10.33 6.12 -9.17
CA SER A 18 9.15 5.76 -9.95
C SER A 18 9.39 4.40 -10.59
N SER A 19 8.44 3.53 -10.50
CA SER A 19 8.32 2.20 -11.15
C SER A 19 9.63 1.51 -11.60
N PRO A 20 10.24 1.79 -12.78
CA PRO A 20 11.49 1.13 -13.19
C PRO A 20 12.65 1.37 -12.22
N GLY A 21 12.72 2.58 -11.61
CA GLY A 21 13.73 2.88 -10.61
C GLY A 21 13.53 2.11 -9.30
N ILE A 22 12.28 1.80 -8.93
CA ILE A 22 11.98 0.91 -7.81
C ILE A 22 12.38 -0.53 -8.17
N SER A 23 12.14 -0.99 -9.40
CA SER A 23 12.59 -2.30 -9.87
C SER A 23 14.10 -2.48 -9.69
N LEU A 24 14.90 -1.45 -10.01
CA LEU A 24 16.35 -1.45 -9.79
C LEU A 24 16.75 -1.48 -8.30
N LYS A 25 15.87 -1.07 -7.39
CA LYS A 25 16.13 -1.06 -5.94
C LYS A 25 15.72 -2.35 -5.22
N GLN A 26 15.04 -3.28 -5.89
CA GLN A 26 14.45 -4.46 -5.23
C GLN A 26 15.47 -5.35 -4.53
N GLU A 27 16.65 -5.52 -5.09
CA GLU A 27 17.76 -6.22 -4.42
C GLU A 27 18.10 -5.54 -3.09
N GLY A 28 18.35 -4.23 -3.11
CA GLY A 28 18.65 -3.45 -1.92
C GLY A 28 17.52 -3.45 -0.89
N ILE A 29 16.27 -3.43 -1.34
CA ILE A 29 15.10 -3.49 -0.45
C ILE A 29 15.03 -4.84 0.27
N SER A 30 15.29 -5.97 -0.43
CA SER A 30 15.33 -7.29 0.20
C SER A 30 16.46 -7.40 1.24
N TYR A 31 17.62 -6.80 0.96
CA TYR A 31 18.75 -6.77 1.91
C TYR A 31 18.42 -5.91 3.14
N ILE A 32 17.79 -4.75 2.95
CA ILE A 32 17.34 -3.88 4.04
C ILE A 32 16.32 -4.62 4.93
N ALA A 33 15.37 -5.32 4.32
CA ALA A 33 14.35 -6.07 5.05
C ALA A 33 14.99 -7.21 5.87
N CYS A 34 15.88 -8.00 5.26
CA CYS A 34 16.60 -9.08 5.96
C CYS A 34 17.47 -8.55 7.11
N ALA A 35 18.20 -7.45 6.90
CA ALA A 35 19.01 -6.82 7.94
C ALA A 35 18.18 -6.07 9.00
N ARG A 36 16.86 -6.03 8.89
CA ARG A 36 15.90 -5.33 9.78
C ARG A 36 16.27 -3.86 9.98
N ILE A 37 16.57 -3.17 8.89
CA ILE A 37 16.94 -1.75 8.89
C ILE A 37 15.72 -0.91 8.56
N PRO A 38 15.32 0.04 9.43
CA PRO A 38 14.21 0.95 9.16
C PRO A 38 14.58 1.95 8.07
N CYS A 39 13.71 2.12 7.09
CA CYS A 39 13.80 3.19 6.09
C CYS A 39 12.45 3.48 5.47
N VAL A 40 12.34 4.61 4.78
CA VAL A 40 11.16 4.99 4.00
C VAL A 40 11.48 4.93 2.52
N ILE A 41 10.60 4.33 1.76
CA ILE A 41 10.69 4.23 0.30
C ILE A 41 9.45 4.92 -0.28
N VAL A 42 9.63 5.83 -1.22
CA VAL A 42 8.52 6.47 -1.94
C VAL A 42 8.52 5.97 -3.37
N ASN A 43 7.44 5.32 -3.78
CA ASN A 43 7.19 4.94 -5.17
C ASN A 43 6.05 5.77 -5.74
N ILE A 44 6.37 6.63 -6.69
CA ILE A 44 5.37 7.36 -7.50
C ILE A 44 5.17 6.57 -8.78
N MET A 45 4.14 5.73 -8.81
CA MET A 45 3.88 4.80 -9.91
C MET A 45 3.56 5.50 -11.22
N ARG A 46 4.12 4.99 -12.28
CA ARG A 46 3.84 5.41 -13.65
C ARG A 46 3.55 4.22 -14.55
N ALA A 47 3.00 4.51 -15.73
CA ALA A 47 2.60 3.48 -16.68
C ALA A 47 3.80 2.66 -17.18
N GLY A 48 3.69 1.34 -17.10
CA GLY A 48 4.60 0.33 -17.62
C GLY A 48 3.89 -0.61 -18.61
N PRO A 49 4.48 -1.76 -18.91
CA PRO A 49 5.76 -2.32 -18.44
C PRO A 49 7.01 -1.70 -19.10
N GLY A 50 8.19 -2.11 -18.62
CA GLY A 50 9.49 -1.66 -19.10
C GLY A 50 9.76 -0.20 -18.76
N LEU A 51 10.34 0.57 -19.67
CA LEU A 51 10.53 2.01 -19.47
C LEU A 51 9.18 2.74 -19.40
N GLY A 52 8.19 2.25 -20.15
CA GLY A 52 6.81 2.71 -20.12
C GLY A 52 6.62 4.18 -20.49
N GLY A 53 5.61 4.79 -19.88
CA GLY A 53 5.26 6.20 -20.03
C GLY A 53 5.46 6.99 -18.75
N ILE A 54 5.14 8.29 -18.81
CA ILE A 54 5.26 9.21 -17.65
C ILE A 54 3.93 9.45 -16.92
N LEU A 55 2.82 8.94 -17.48
CA LEU A 55 1.49 9.15 -16.95
C LEU A 55 1.18 8.21 -15.78
N PRO A 56 0.20 8.55 -14.92
CA PRO A 56 -0.09 7.79 -13.71
C PRO A 56 -0.55 6.35 -14.00
N ALA A 57 -0.18 5.44 -13.10
CA ALA A 57 -0.65 4.06 -13.10
C ALA A 57 -0.62 3.46 -11.70
N GLN A 58 -1.20 2.27 -11.53
CA GLN A 58 -1.19 1.49 -10.28
C GLN A 58 -0.67 0.06 -10.53
N GLY A 59 0.25 -0.08 -11.48
CA GLY A 59 0.80 -1.37 -11.92
C GLY A 59 1.83 -2.00 -11.00
N ASP A 60 2.29 -1.31 -9.96
CA ASP A 60 3.32 -1.81 -9.03
C ASP A 60 2.72 -2.34 -7.71
N TYR A 61 1.41 -2.56 -7.65
CA TYR A 61 0.74 -3.05 -6.43
C TYR A 61 1.33 -4.38 -5.97
N PHE A 62 1.45 -5.38 -6.86
CA PHE A 62 2.06 -6.66 -6.51
C PHE A 62 3.51 -6.52 -6.10
N GLN A 63 4.30 -5.71 -6.81
CA GLN A 63 5.69 -5.47 -6.45
C GLN A 63 5.82 -4.90 -5.04
N ALA A 64 4.91 -4.01 -4.64
CA ALA A 64 4.92 -3.39 -3.32
C ALA A 64 4.40 -4.32 -2.21
N THR A 65 3.34 -5.11 -2.49
CA THR A 65 2.60 -5.85 -1.46
C THR A 65 2.93 -7.33 -1.39
N LYS A 66 3.39 -7.93 -2.51
CA LYS A 66 3.71 -9.36 -2.60
C LYS A 66 5.21 -9.64 -2.63
N GLY A 67 6.05 -8.59 -2.48
CA GLY A 67 7.50 -8.69 -2.55
C GLY A 67 8.04 -8.56 -3.98
N GLY A 68 8.88 -7.55 -4.20
CA GLY A 68 9.50 -7.29 -5.50
C GLY A 68 10.92 -7.84 -5.62
N GLY A 69 11.57 -8.14 -4.48
CA GLY A 69 12.84 -8.83 -4.38
C GLY A 69 12.68 -10.34 -4.18
N HIS A 70 13.54 -10.97 -3.39
CA HIS A 70 13.43 -12.38 -3.08
C HIS A 70 13.35 -12.61 -1.56
N GLY A 71 12.81 -13.78 -1.18
CA GLY A 71 12.68 -14.19 0.22
C GLY A 71 11.33 -13.78 0.83
N ASP A 72 11.12 -14.24 2.05
CA ASP A 72 9.86 -14.10 2.78
C ASP A 72 9.84 -12.78 3.56
N TYR A 73 9.71 -11.66 2.87
CA TYR A 73 9.63 -10.35 3.50
C TYR A 73 8.44 -9.53 3.04
N HIS A 74 8.01 -8.59 3.86
CA HIS A 74 6.99 -7.61 3.57
C HIS A 74 7.46 -6.19 3.93
N LEU A 75 6.86 -5.22 3.25
CA LEU A 75 6.93 -3.80 3.62
C LEU A 75 5.60 -3.39 4.23
N ILE A 76 5.58 -2.39 5.10
CA ILE A 76 4.32 -1.68 5.36
C ILE A 76 4.09 -0.77 4.16
N VAL A 77 2.92 -0.87 3.52
CA VAL A 77 2.61 -0.11 2.30
C VAL A 77 1.43 0.80 2.55
N LEU A 78 1.65 2.11 2.46
CA LEU A 78 0.66 3.16 2.67
C LEU A 78 0.31 3.84 1.34
N ALA A 79 -0.98 3.99 1.04
CA ALA A 79 -1.47 4.59 -0.21
C ALA A 79 -2.21 5.91 0.05
N PRO A 80 -1.56 7.06 -0.10
CA PRO A 80 -2.22 8.36 0.04
C PRO A 80 -3.18 8.62 -1.11
N SER A 81 -4.27 9.36 -0.83
CA SER A 81 -5.25 9.83 -1.82
C SER A 81 -5.29 11.35 -1.97
N SER A 82 -4.46 12.08 -1.22
CA SER A 82 -4.28 13.52 -1.29
C SER A 82 -2.84 13.92 -1.04
N VAL A 83 -2.50 15.17 -1.34
CA VAL A 83 -1.16 15.71 -1.06
C VAL A 83 -0.91 15.81 0.44
N GLN A 84 -1.94 16.17 1.23
CA GLN A 84 -1.85 16.16 2.69
C GLN A 84 -1.53 14.76 3.23
N GLU A 85 -2.26 13.73 2.78
CA GLU A 85 -1.97 12.35 3.20
C GLU A 85 -0.56 11.90 2.76
N ALA A 86 -0.09 12.32 1.59
CA ALA A 86 1.28 12.01 1.15
C ALA A 86 2.33 12.59 2.10
N CYS A 87 2.09 13.81 2.61
CA CYS A 87 2.92 14.46 3.62
C CYS A 87 2.85 13.72 4.97
N ASP A 88 1.64 13.53 5.50
CA ASP A 88 1.40 12.94 6.82
C ASP A 88 1.89 11.50 6.89
N PHE A 89 1.63 10.70 5.85
CA PHE A 89 2.06 9.31 5.79
C PHE A 89 3.58 9.20 5.68
N THR A 90 4.23 10.09 4.91
CA THR A 90 5.70 10.11 4.83
C THR A 90 6.31 10.44 6.19
N TYR A 91 5.76 11.42 6.91
CA TYR A 91 6.21 11.77 8.26
C TYR A 91 6.05 10.59 9.24
N ARG A 92 4.86 9.96 9.25
CA ARG A 92 4.54 8.82 10.11
C ARG A 92 5.32 7.55 9.73
N ALA A 93 5.65 7.38 8.45
CA ALA A 93 6.35 6.20 7.96
C ALA A 93 7.70 5.97 8.67
N PHE A 94 8.40 7.03 9.06
CA PHE A 94 9.64 6.90 9.83
C PHE A 94 9.41 6.31 11.21
N ASP A 95 8.30 6.65 11.86
CA ASP A 95 7.95 6.10 13.18
C ASP A 95 7.57 4.62 13.07
N LEU A 96 6.81 4.26 12.06
CA LEU A 96 6.45 2.86 11.78
C LEU A 96 7.70 2.04 11.44
N ALA A 97 8.59 2.59 10.61
CA ALA A 97 9.83 1.92 10.25
C ALA A 97 10.69 1.67 11.49
N ASP A 98 10.88 2.67 12.35
CA ASP A 98 11.65 2.53 13.59
C ASP A 98 10.99 1.54 14.56
N LYS A 99 9.66 1.61 14.74
CA LYS A 99 8.89 0.75 15.66
C LYS A 99 9.07 -0.73 15.35
N TYR A 100 8.94 -1.11 14.09
CA TYR A 100 8.95 -2.50 13.66
C TYR A 100 10.29 -2.96 13.08
N ARG A 101 11.23 -2.05 12.85
CA ARG A 101 12.50 -2.31 12.15
C ARG A 101 12.27 -2.97 10.80
N VAL A 102 11.39 -2.37 10.00
CA VAL A 102 11.05 -2.78 8.64
C VAL A 102 11.02 -1.59 7.69
N PRO A 103 11.27 -1.78 6.39
CA PRO A 103 11.04 -0.71 5.42
C PRO A 103 9.54 -0.38 5.31
N VAL A 104 9.21 0.90 5.17
CA VAL A 104 7.85 1.37 4.91
C VAL A 104 7.80 2.02 3.55
N MET A 105 6.82 1.67 2.72
CA MET A 105 6.63 2.25 1.39
C MET A 105 5.41 3.18 1.35
N ILE A 106 5.61 4.37 0.82
CA ILE A 106 4.54 5.24 0.34
C ILE A 106 4.32 4.91 -1.13
N LEU A 107 3.16 4.37 -1.44
CA LEU A 107 2.79 3.96 -2.80
C LEU A 107 1.74 4.92 -3.35
N ALA A 108 2.17 5.87 -4.15
CA ALA A 108 1.33 6.85 -4.82
C ALA A 108 1.42 6.71 -6.33
N ASP A 109 0.54 7.36 -7.05
CA ASP A 109 0.58 7.43 -8.52
C ASP A 109 1.05 8.80 -9.01
N GLY A 110 1.37 8.91 -10.30
CA GLY A 110 1.88 10.12 -10.91
C GLY A 110 0.90 11.31 -10.86
N MET A 111 -0.39 11.08 -10.61
CA MET A 111 -1.35 12.15 -10.42
C MET A 111 -1.16 12.82 -9.05
N ILE A 112 -1.09 12.03 -7.97
CA ILE A 112 -0.77 12.55 -6.62
C ILE A 112 0.58 13.27 -6.64
N GLY A 113 1.58 12.70 -7.35
CA GLY A 113 2.91 13.30 -7.43
C GLY A 113 2.98 14.66 -8.15
N GLN A 114 1.96 15.01 -8.93
CA GLN A 114 1.87 16.28 -9.69
C GLN A 114 0.79 17.23 -9.17
N LEU A 115 -0.10 16.76 -8.28
CA LEU A 115 -1.13 17.60 -7.69
C LEU A 115 -0.52 18.71 -6.82
N MET A 116 -1.10 19.90 -6.93
CA MET A 116 -0.84 21.02 -6.03
C MET A 116 -2.09 21.27 -5.18
N GLU A 117 -1.99 20.97 -3.90
CA GLU A 117 -3.03 21.20 -2.90
C GLU A 117 -2.38 21.94 -1.71
N PRO A 118 -3.13 22.76 -0.97
CA PRO A 118 -2.61 23.33 0.28
C PRO A 118 -2.29 22.21 1.27
N VAL A 119 -1.14 22.30 1.95
CA VAL A 119 -0.65 21.31 2.91
C VAL A 119 -0.28 22.00 4.21
N GLU A 120 -0.75 21.45 5.32
CA GLU A 120 -0.27 21.78 6.66
C GLU A 120 0.90 20.85 6.98
N LEU A 121 2.10 21.43 7.12
CA LEU A 121 3.28 20.65 7.46
C LEU A 121 3.23 20.24 8.93
N PRO A 122 3.55 18.98 9.27
CA PRO A 122 3.67 18.55 10.67
C PRO A 122 4.76 19.33 11.39
N ALA A 123 4.61 19.51 12.68
CA ALA A 123 5.63 20.16 13.50
C ALA A 123 6.97 19.41 13.41
N MET A 124 8.06 20.17 13.30
CA MET A 124 9.40 19.57 13.28
C MET A 124 9.66 18.84 14.60
N ARG A 125 10.02 17.58 14.52
CA ARG A 125 10.35 16.76 15.70
C ARG A 125 11.76 17.09 16.18
N PRO A 126 11.97 17.41 17.48
CA PRO A 126 13.30 17.52 18.04
C PRO A 126 14.08 16.20 17.89
N LEU A 127 15.37 16.28 17.64
CA LEU A 127 16.25 15.09 17.54
C LEU A 127 16.27 14.27 18.84
N SER A 128 16.08 14.91 19.99
CA SER A 128 15.96 14.25 21.29
C SER A 128 14.80 13.28 21.40
N ASP A 129 13.75 13.48 20.59
CA ASP A 129 12.52 12.67 20.61
C ASP A 129 12.61 11.44 19.68
N ILE A 130 13.72 11.33 18.92
CA ILE A 130 14.00 10.16 18.11
C ILE A 130 14.60 9.07 19.01
N PRO A 131 13.99 7.87 19.09
CA PRO A 131 14.50 6.78 19.92
C PRO A 131 15.94 6.43 19.58
N LYS A 132 16.79 6.27 20.62
CA LYS A 132 18.14 5.76 20.43
C LYS A 132 18.06 4.33 19.88
N LYS A 133 18.89 4.03 18.89
CA LYS A 133 18.94 2.74 18.22
C LYS A 133 20.17 1.96 18.72
N ASP A 134 19.97 1.10 19.68
CA ASP A 134 21.01 0.30 20.34
C ASP A 134 21.67 -0.73 19.41
N TRP A 135 21.00 -1.06 18.32
CA TRP A 135 21.46 -1.97 17.27
C TRP A 135 22.29 -1.27 16.17
N ALA A 136 22.33 0.08 16.12
CA ALA A 136 22.97 0.82 15.04
C ALA A 136 24.50 0.63 15.04
N THR A 137 25.08 0.61 13.83
CA THR A 137 26.54 0.55 13.64
C THR A 137 27.11 1.97 13.57
N ASP A 138 27.08 2.65 14.70
CA ASP A 138 27.43 4.07 14.85
C ASP A 138 28.89 4.33 15.25
N GLY A 139 29.73 3.30 15.14
CA GLY A 139 31.14 3.37 15.46
C GLY A 139 31.53 2.78 16.82
N GLY A 140 30.60 2.64 17.75
CA GLY A 140 30.68 1.83 18.98
C GLY A 140 32.04 1.76 19.72
N TYR A 141 32.76 2.88 19.81
CA TYR A 141 34.08 2.88 20.46
C TYR A 141 33.93 2.54 21.95
N GLY A 142 34.52 1.41 22.36
CA GLY A 142 34.42 0.91 23.74
C GLY A 142 33.15 0.11 24.03
N GLU A 143 32.34 -0.19 23.03
CA GLU A 143 31.14 -1.05 23.10
C GLU A 143 31.36 -2.36 22.35
N ASP A 144 30.47 -3.33 22.56
CA ASP A 144 30.48 -4.59 21.81
C ASP A 144 30.22 -4.35 20.31
N ARG A 145 30.90 -5.09 19.48
CA ARG A 145 30.76 -5.00 18.02
C ARG A 145 29.34 -5.35 17.58
N ARG A 146 28.69 -4.42 16.89
CA ARG A 146 27.38 -4.63 16.24
C ARG A 146 27.58 -5.00 14.79
N VAL A 147 26.81 -5.96 14.30
CA VAL A 147 26.84 -6.42 12.91
C VAL A 147 25.45 -6.41 12.34
N LEU A 148 25.26 -5.66 11.25
CA LEU A 148 24.04 -5.69 10.43
C LEU A 148 24.39 -6.37 9.11
N ASN A 149 23.78 -7.51 8.85
CA ASN A 149 24.11 -8.34 7.70
C ASN A 149 22.85 -9.00 7.13
N SER A 150 22.83 -9.22 5.83
CA SER A 150 21.80 -9.98 5.12
C SER A 150 22.33 -11.31 4.57
N LEU A 151 23.63 -11.61 4.77
CA LEU A 151 24.24 -12.87 4.37
C LEU A 151 24.26 -13.85 5.56
N ILE A 152 23.32 -14.78 5.57
CA ILE A 152 23.21 -15.84 6.57
C ILE A 152 23.30 -17.17 5.79
N ILE A 153 24.46 -17.82 5.84
CA ILE A 153 24.77 -18.97 4.98
C ILE A 153 24.17 -20.26 5.53
N LYS A 154 24.12 -20.39 6.86
CA LYS A 154 23.69 -21.64 7.50
C LYS A 154 22.14 -21.65 7.64
N PRO A 155 21.46 -22.70 7.14
CA PRO A 155 20.02 -22.84 7.27
C PRO A 155 19.54 -22.76 8.71
N GLU A 156 20.29 -23.34 9.65
CA GLU A 156 19.99 -23.37 11.08
C GLU A 156 20.00 -21.96 11.73
N GLU A 157 20.65 -21.00 11.08
CA GLU A 157 20.68 -19.59 11.51
C GLU A 157 19.64 -18.74 10.73
N LEU A 158 19.46 -19.04 9.42
CA LEU A 158 18.55 -18.28 8.56
C LEU A 158 17.08 -18.55 8.89
N GLU A 159 16.68 -19.81 9.07
CA GLU A 159 15.28 -20.16 9.36
C GLU A 159 14.74 -19.49 10.64
N PRO A 160 15.44 -19.52 11.79
CA PRO A 160 15.01 -18.79 12.97
C PRO A 160 14.92 -17.28 12.75
N HIS A 161 15.82 -16.68 11.94
CA HIS A 161 15.80 -15.26 11.61
C HIS A 161 14.55 -14.90 10.80
N VAL A 162 14.21 -15.67 9.77
CA VAL A 162 13.00 -15.47 8.97
C VAL A 162 11.73 -15.65 9.82
N ASN A 163 11.72 -16.65 10.71
CA ASN A 163 10.60 -16.86 11.65
C ASN A 163 10.41 -15.68 12.61
N GLU A 164 11.50 -15.04 13.04
CA GLU A 164 11.41 -13.81 13.86
C GLU A 164 10.88 -12.62 13.06
N MET A 165 11.29 -12.49 11.79
CA MET A 165 10.68 -11.49 10.88
C MET A 165 9.19 -11.74 10.71
N GLN A 166 8.76 -12.99 10.56
CA GLN A 166 7.34 -13.34 10.41
C GLN A 166 6.50 -12.96 11.65
N LYS A 167 7.06 -13.09 12.87
CA LYS A 167 6.37 -12.61 14.08
C LYS A 167 6.13 -11.10 14.02
N THR A 168 7.13 -10.34 13.57
CA THR A 168 6.99 -8.89 13.36
C THR A 168 5.88 -8.57 12.32
N TYR A 169 5.82 -9.31 11.22
CA TYR A 169 4.78 -9.11 10.21
C TYR A 169 3.37 -9.46 10.74
N ASN A 170 3.26 -10.48 11.58
CA ASN A 170 1.99 -10.81 12.24
C ASN A 170 1.56 -9.68 13.21
N GLU A 171 2.50 -9.09 13.94
CA GLU A 171 2.23 -7.93 14.80
C GLU A 171 1.78 -6.71 13.98
N ILE A 172 2.45 -6.43 12.86
CA ILE A 172 2.07 -5.37 11.91
C ILE A 172 0.65 -5.64 11.38
N ALA A 173 0.36 -6.87 10.98
CA ALA A 173 -0.95 -7.26 10.47
C ALA A 173 -2.06 -7.13 11.51
N ALA A 174 -1.75 -7.29 12.79
CA ALA A 174 -2.71 -7.11 13.87
C ALA A 174 -2.98 -5.63 14.20
N ASN A 175 -1.99 -4.74 14.06
CA ASN A 175 -2.05 -3.40 14.64
C ASN A 175 -2.13 -2.26 13.60
N GLU A 176 -1.70 -2.46 12.36
CA GLU A 176 -1.47 -1.33 11.44
C GLU A 176 -2.43 -1.30 10.23
N LYS A 177 -3.45 -2.15 10.21
CA LYS A 177 -4.49 -2.11 9.17
C LYS A 177 -5.30 -0.83 9.24
N GLN A 178 -5.43 -0.14 8.11
CA GLN A 178 -6.19 1.10 8.00
C GLN A 178 -6.99 1.14 6.72
N CYS A 179 -8.24 1.58 6.82
CA CYS A 179 -9.10 1.85 5.68
C CYS A 179 -10.02 3.04 5.95
N GLU A 180 -10.50 3.62 4.89
CA GLU A 180 -11.57 4.62 4.90
C GLU A 180 -12.84 4.00 4.33
N LYS A 181 -13.95 4.18 5.04
CA LYS A 181 -15.29 3.82 4.57
C LYS A 181 -16.07 5.08 4.20
N PHE A 182 -16.66 5.08 3.03
CA PHE A 182 -17.47 6.19 2.55
C PHE A 182 -18.83 5.68 2.10
N MET A 183 -19.89 6.04 2.81
CA MET A 183 -21.28 5.65 2.52
C MET A 183 -21.48 4.12 2.40
N THR A 184 -20.85 3.32 3.26
CA THR A 184 -20.88 1.86 3.15
C THR A 184 -22.00 1.18 3.96
N ASP A 185 -22.58 1.86 4.95
CA ASP A 185 -23.46 1.22 5.94
C ASP A 185 -24.73 0.61 5.34
N ASP A 186 -25.27 1.21 4.29
CA ASP A 186 -26.46 0.77 3.57
C ASP A 186 -26.15 0.36 2.11
N ALA A 187 -24.89 0.20 1.76
CA ALA A 187 -24.47 -0.02 0.37
C ALA A 187 -24.91 -1.39 -0.16
N GLU A 188 -25.59 -1.40 -1.32
CA GLU A 188 -25.88 -2.60 -2.10
C GLU A 188 -24.73 -2.95 -3.05
N ILE A 189 -23.93 -1.96 -3.47
CA ILE A 189 -22.68 -2.16 -4.18
C ILE A 189 -21.54 -1.41 -3.48
N VAL A 190 -20.45 -2.10 -3.22
CA VAL A 190 -19.23 -1.54 -2.63
C VAL A 190 -18.17 -1.39 -3.71
N ILE A 191 -17.79 -0.15 -4.00
CA ILE A 191 -16.68 0.15 -4.90
C ILE A 191 -15.40 0.15 -4.06
N THR A 192 -14.34 -0.46 -4.57
CA THR A 192 -13.04 -0.49 -3.89
C THR A 192 -11.97 0.12 -4.77
N ALA A 193 -11.19 1.03 -4.20
CA ALA A 193 -10.10 1.70 -4.89
C ALA A 193 -9.13 2.33 -3.90
N TYR A 194 -7.88 2.58 -4.31
CA TYR A 194 -6.90 3.29 -3.51
C TYR A 194 -6.31 4.49 -4.27
N GLY A 195 -5.54 5.33 -3.60
CA GLY A 195 -4.88 6.47 -4.20
C GLY A 195 -5.84 7.44 -4.87
N THR A 196 -5.44 7.98 -6.01
CA THR A 196 -6.22 8.91 -6.83
C THR A 196 -7.57 8.33 -7.26
N VAL A 197 -7.61 7.04 -7.62
CA VAL A 197 -8.83 6.38 -8.09
C VAL A 197 -9.93 6.39 -7.03
N ALA A 198 -9.58 6.32 -5.75
CA ALA A 198 -10.57 6.39 -4.67
C ALA A 198 -11.34 7.73 -4.65
N ARG A 199 -10.70 8.83 -5.06
CA ARG A 199 -11.37 10.14 -5.18
C ARG A 199 -12.44 10.11 -6.28
N ILE A 200 -12.12 9.52 -7.43
CA ILE A 200 -13.06 9.35 -8.56
C ILE A 200 -14.23 8.46 -8.12
N CYS A 201 -13.93 7.35 -7.44
CA CYS A 201 -14.95 6.41 -6.95
C CYS A 201 -15.90 7.05 -5.92
N LYS A 202 -15.41 7.94 -5.06
CA LYS A 202 -16.28 8.69 -4.13
C LYS A 202 -17.26 9.61 -4.87
N SER A 203 -16.83 10.25 -5.95
CA SER A 203 -17.71 11.05 -6.81
C SER A 203 -18.73 10.15 -7.51
N ALA A 204 -18.30 9.04 -8.08
CA ALA A 204 -19.17 8.04 -8.71
C ALA A 204 -20.21 7.46 -7.74
N ALA A 205 -19.84 7.17 -6.49
CA ALA A 205 -20.78 6.71 -5.47
C ALA A 205 -21.87 7.75 -5.17
N LYS A 206 -21.50 9.04 -5.08
CA LYS A 206 -22.49 10.12 -4.94
C LYS A 206 -23.42 10.21 -6.14
N ALA A 207 -22.88 10.07 -7.36
CA ALA A 207 -23.68 10.11 -8.60
C ALA A 207 -24.64 8.90 -8.69
N LEU A 208 -24.21 7.71 -8.30
CA LEU A 208 -25.05 6.50 -8.22
C LEU A 208 -26.19 6.68 -7.22
N ARG A 209 -25.92 7.22 -6.04
CA ARG A 209 -26.94 7.50 -5.02
C ARG A 209 -27.99 8.50 -5.48
N LYS A 210 -27.63 9.53 -6.24
CA LYS A 210 -28.59 10.44 -6.90
C LYS A 210 -29.51 9.71 -7.88
N GLN A 211 -29.10 8.55 -8.40
CA GLN A 211 -29.85 7.68 -9.30
C GLN A 211 -30.58 6.54 -8.58
N GLY A 212 -30.61 6.56 -7.23
CA GLY A 212 -31.29 5.56 -6.41
C GLY A 212 -30.50 4.28 -6.14
N ILE A 213 -29.23 4.21 -6.56
CA ILE A 213 -28.35 3.06 -6.30
C ILE A 213 -27.49 3.35 -5.06
N ARG A 214 -27.64 2.56 -4.02
CA ARG A 214 -26.90 2.71 -2.76
C ARG A 214 -25.47 2.19 -2.93
N ALA A 215 -24.61 3.02 -3.50
CA ALA A 215 -23.19 2.75 -3.64
C ALA A 215 -22.39 3.27 -2.43
N GLY A 216 -21.40 2.51 -2.01
CA GLY A 216 -20.40 2.93 -1.02
C GLY A 216 -18.99 2.69 -1.54
N VAL A 217 -17.99 3.26 -0.86
CA VAL A 217 -16.57 3.06 -1.22
C VAL A 217 -15.79 2.58 0.00
N ILE A 218 -15.02 1.51 -0.17
CA ILE A 218 -13.96 1.11 0.74
C ILE A 218 -12.63 1.47 0.09
N ARG A 219 -11.86 2.30 0.79
CA ARG A 219 -10.50 2.67 0.39
C ARG A 219 -9.50 2.08 1.39
N PRO A 220 -8.74 1.03 1.03
CA PRO A 220 -7.61 0.63 1.84
C PRO A 220 -6.58 1.77 1.88
N VAL A 221 -6.18 2.17 3.08
CA VAL A 221 -5.10 3.12 3.35
C VAL A 221 -3.78 2.36 3.44
N THR A 222 -3.79 1.23 4.17
CA THR A 222 -2.73 0.24 4.12
C THR A 222 -3.05 -0.78 3.02
N LEU A 223 -2.09 -0.97 2.10
CA LEU A 223 -2.17 -2.04 1.10
C LEU A 223 -1.46 -3.30 1.58
N TYR A 224 -0.48 -3.15 2.46
CA TYR A 224 0.01 -4.19 3.33
C TYR A 224 0.27 -3.59 4.74
N PRO A 225 -0.30 -4.16 5.79
CA PRO A 225 -1.27 -5.27 5.79
C PRO A 225 -2.62 -4.86 5.18
N PHE A 226 -3.25 -5.77 4.43
CA PHE A 226 -4.55 -5.50 3.79
C PHE A 226 -5.68 -5.59 4.82
N PRO A 227 -6.64 -4.64 4.85
CA PRO A 227 -7.71 -4.60 5.85
C PRO A 227 -8.87 -5.55 5.51
N SER A 228 -8.62 -6.85 5.46
CA SER A 228 -9.56 -7.88 4.99
C SER A 228 -10.87 -7.91 5.77
N GLU A 229 -10.83 -7.67 7.08
CA GLU A 229 -12.00 -7.73 7.97
C GLU A 229 -13.10 -6.74 7.57
N VAL A 230 -12.70 -5.61 6.98
CA VAL A 230 -13.64 -4.58 6.51
C VAL A 230 -14.45 -5.09 5.31
N TYR A 231 -13.82 -5.87 4.44
CA TYR A 231 -14.48 -6.50 3.29
C TYR A 231 -15.36 -7.66 3.72
N GLU A 232 -14.91 -8.46 4.67
CA GLU A 232 -15.73 -9.52 5.26
C GLU A 232 -17.01 -8.99 5.89
N ASP A 233 -16.91 -7.86 6.59
CA ASP A 233 -18.05 -7.19 7.20
C ASP A 233 -19.01 -6.62 6.15
N ALA A 234 -18.49 -5.89 5.17
CA ALA A 234 -19.28 -5.33 4.06
C ALA A 234 -19.97 -6.43 3.22
N ALA A 235 -19.38 -7.61 3.11
CA ALA A 235 -19.96 -8.74 2.37
C ALA A 235 -21.23 -9.31 3.03
N LYS A 236 -21.53 -8.96 4.28
CA LYS A 236 -22.78 -9.37 4.96
C LYS A 236 -24.00 -8.68 4.34
N SER A 237 -23.88 -7.41 3.92
CA SER A 237 -24.99 -6.59 3.43
C SER A 237 -24.91 -6.28 1.93
N ALA A 238 -23.71 -6.07 1.37
CA ALA A 238 -23.55 -5.75 -0.04
C ALA A 238 -24.01 -6.90 -0.95
N GLU A 239 -24.49 -6.55 -2.14
CA GLU A 239 -24.83 -7.49 -3.22
C GLU A 239 -23.62 -7.84 -4.06
N ALA A 240 -22.73 -6.88 -4.30
CA ALA A 240 -21.54 -7.01 -5.13
C ALA A 240 -20.44 -6.06 -4.70
N PHE A 241 -19.21 -6.40 -5.10
CA PHE A 241 -18.05 -5.52 -5.05
C PHE A 241 -17.59 -5.17 -6.46
N LEU A 242 -17.09 -3.94 -6.64
CA LEU A 242 -16.40 -3.49 -7.85
C LEU A 242 -15.04 -2.95 -7.47
N THR A 243 -13.96 -3.60 -7.89
CA THR A 243 -12.61 -3.07 -7.73
C THR A 243 -12.24 -2.22 -8.93
N VAL A 244 -11.75 -0.99 -8.69
CA VAL A 244 -11.38 -0.01 -9.73
C VAL A 244 -9.92 0.36 -9.57
N GLU A 245 -9.12 0.21 -10.64
CA GLU A 245 -7.67 0.41 -10.61
C GLU A 245 -7.12 1.05 -11.90
N LEU A 246 -5.99 1.76 -11.78
CA LEU A 246 -5.18 2.14 -12.95
C LEU A 246 -4.18 1.01 -13.30
N SER A 247 -4.73 -0.19 -13.45
CA SER A 247 -4.01 -1.42 -13.80
C SER A 247 -4.94 -2.40 -14.52
N LEU A 248 -4.43 -3.57 -14.88
CA LEU A 248 -5.22 -4.67 -15.43
C LEU A 248 -5.72 -5.65 -14.35
N GLY A 249 -5.70 -5.23 -13.10
CA GLY A 249 -6.20 -5.99 -11.94
C GLY A 249 -5.08 -6.60 -11.11
N GLN A 250 -4.77 -5.96 -9.99
CA GLN A 250 -3.81 -6.45 -9.00
C GLN A 250 -4.44 -6.45 -7.60
N MET A 251 -4.90 -5.30 -7.10
CA MET A 251 -5.58 -5.24 -5.80
C MET A 251 -6.88 -6.08 -5.78
N VAL A 252 -7.53 -6.25 -6.93
CA VAL A 252 -8.73 -7.08 -7.03
C VAL A 252 -8.53 -8.51 -6.51
N GLU A 253 -7.30 -9.03 -6.56
CA GLU A 253 -7.00 -10.37 -6.01
C GLU A 253 -7.09 -10.37 -4.49
N ASP A 254 -6.56 -9.34 -3.81
CA ASP A 254 -6.69 -9.21 -2.36
C ASP A 254 -8.14 -8.95 -1.93
N VAL A 255 -8.90 -8.18 -2.72
CA VAL A 255 -10.34 -8.00 -2.48
C VAL A 255 -11.09 -9.33 -2.60
N ARG A 256 -10.79 -10.15 -3.63
CA ARG A 256 -11.38 -11.49 -3.78
C ARG A 256 -11.04 -12.40 -2.62
N LEU A 257 -9.79 -12.40 -2.16
CA LEU A 257 -9.38 -13.15 -0.97
C LEU A 257 -10.13 -12.69 0.28
N ALA A 258 -10.24 -11.38 0.48
CA ALA A 258 -10.93 -10.82 1.64
C ALA A 258 -12.44 -11.08 1.62
N VAL A 259 -13.09 -11.00 0.47
CA VAL A 259 -14.51 -11.33 0.31
C VAL A 259 -14.75 -12.84 0.41
N ASN A 260 -13.74 -13.64 0.06
CA ASN A 260 -13.72 -15.11 0.19
C ASN A 260 -14.95 -15.81 -0.39
N GLY A 261 -15.34 -15.45 -1.61
CA GLY A 261 -16.47 -16.05 -2.31
C GLY A 261 -17.87 -15.72 -1.78
N LYS A 262 -18.00 -14.96 -0.67
CA LYS A 262 -19.29 -14.60 -0.09
C LYS A 262 -20.17 -13.76 -1.01
N LYS A 263 -19.55 -12.95 -1.86
CA LYS A 263 -20.20 -12.08 -2.85
C LYS A 263 -19.36 -11.98 -4.12
N PRO A 264 -19.97 -11.70 -5.29
CA PRO A 264 -19.22 -11.50 -6.52
C PRO A 264 -18.34 -10.24 -6.43
N VAL A 265 -17.10 -10.35 -6.93
CA VAL A 265 -16.14 -9.27 -7.03
C VAL A 265 -15.83 -9.02 -8.51
N TYR A 266 -16.32 -7.91 -9.02
CA TYR A 266 -16.09 -7.43 -10.38
C TYR A 266 -14.87 -6.52 -10.44
N PHE A 267 -14.40 -6.28 -11.64
CA PHE A 267 -13.22 -5.45 -11.88
C PHE A 267 -13.48 -4.47 -13.02
N TYR A 268 -13.01 -3.25 -12.87
CA TYR A 268 -12.88 -2.23 -13.90
C TYR A 268 -11.50 -1.57 -13.80
N GLY A 269 -10.79 -1.44 -14.92
CA GLY A 269 -9.45 -0.84 -14.90
C GLY A 269 -9.10 -0.14 -16.21
N ARG A 270 -8.18 0.84 -16.10
CA ARG A 270 -7.53 1.51 -17.22
C ARG A 270 -6.01 1.32 -17.05
N THR A 271 -5.29 1.34 -18.15
CA THR A 271 -3.83 1.14 -18.17
C THR A 271 -3.17 2.07 -19.18
N GLY A 272 -1.83 2.03 -19.25
CA GLY A 272 -1.05 2.82 -20.20
C GLY A 272 -1.05 4.33 -19.90
N GLY A 273 -1.43 4.74 -18.71
CA GLY A 273 -1.54 6.15 -18.30
C GLY A 273 -2.91 6.77 -18.56
N ASN A 274 -3.87 6.01 -19.05
CA ASN A 274 -5.25 6.48 -19.15
C ASN A 274 -5.92 6.42 -17.78
N VAL A 275 -6.58 7.51 -17.40
CA VAL A 275 -7.35 7.63 -16.16
C VAL A 275 -8.84 7.55 -16.50
N MET A 276 -9.60 6.79 -15.71
CA MET A 276 -11.05 6.73 -15.83
C MET A 276 -11.70 8.01 -15.33
N ASP A 277 -12.85 8.33 -15.87
CA ASP A 277 -13.72 9.38 -15.35
C ASP A 277 -14.83 8.84 -14.43
N GLU A 278 -15.59 9.74 -13.82
CA GLU A 278 -16.74 9.40 -12.96
C GLU A 278 -17.80 8.58 -13.71
N THR A 279 -18.07 8.92 -14.97
CA THR A 279 -19.14 8.29 -15.77
C THR A 279 -18.81 6.84 -16.08
N GLU A 280 -17.54 6.55 -16.40
CA GLU A 280 -17.05 5.19 -16.64
C GLU A 280 -17.22 4.31 -15.39
N VAL A 281 -16.87 4.84 -14.21
CA VAL A 281 -17.03 4.11 -12.93
C VAL A 281 -18.50 3.90 -12.59
N VAL A 282 -19.36 4.90 -12.82
CA VAL A 282 -20.83 4.78 -12.65
C VAL A 282 -21.39 3.67 -13.51
N GLN A 283 -21.00 3.61 -14.80
CA GLN A 283 -21.48 2.58 -15.71
C GLN A 283 -20.98 1.19 -15.29
N ALA A 284 -19.70 1.06 -14.97
CA ALA A 284 -19.12 -0.20 -14.50
C ALA A 284 -19.82 -0.72 -13.23
N ALA A 285 -20.19 0.17 -12.30
CA ALA A 285 -20.90 -0.21 -11.08
C ALA A 285 -22.33 -0.69 -11.38
N LYS A 286 -23.05 -0.05 -12.29
CA LYS A 286 -24.38 -0.52 -12.75
C LYS A 286 -24.30 -1.90 -13.39
N ASP A 287 -23.33 -2.10 -14.28
CA ASP A 287 -23.15 -3.38 -14.97
C ASP A 287 -22.79 -4.49 -13.98
N ALA A 288 -21.94 -4.20 -13.00
CA ALA A 288 -21.57 -5.13 -11.93
C ALA A 288 -22.79 -5.54 -11.09
N LEU A 289 -23.60 -4.56 -10.68
CA LEU A 289 -24.81 -4.82 -9.88
C LEU A 289 -25.85 -5.61 -10.67
N ALA A 290 -26.07 -5.27 -11.94
CA ALA A 290 -26.99 -6.01 -12.82
C ALA A 290 -26.55 -7.47 -13.01
N LYS A 291 -25.26 -7.72 -13.25
CA LYS A 291 -24.69 -9.08 -13.34
C LYS A 291 -24.86 -9.87 -12.05
N ALA A 292 -24.65 -9.22 -10.88
CA ALA A 292 -24.82 -9.87 -9.59
C ALA A 292 -26.29 -10.28 -9.33
N ARG A 293 -27.25 -9.47 -9.75
CA ARG A 293 -28.67 -9.74 -9.60
C ARG A 293 -29.13 -10.86 -10.51
N LEU A 294 -28.72 -10.84 -11.78
CA LEU A 294 -29.01 -11.93 -12.74
C LEU A 294 -28.46 -13.28 -12.26
N ALA A 295 -27.25 -13.31 -11.69
CA ALA A 295 -26.65 -14.54 -11.16
C ALA A 295 -27.37 -15.14 -9.93
N ARG A 296 -28.26 -14.40 -9.28
CA ARG A 296 -29.06 -14.89 -8.16
C ARG A 296 -30.42 -15.49 -8.59
N GLU A 297 -30.86 -15.17 -9.80
CA GLU A 297 -32.15 -15.63 -10.35
C GLU A 297 -32.00 -17.01 -11.03
N VAL A 298 -30.78 -17.48 -11.23
CA VAL A 298 -30.41 -18.79 -11.76
C VAL A 298 -29.95 -19.72 -10.67
#